data_0ee58acb5666299132c22f4343eee911
#
_entry.id   0ee58acb5666299132c22f4343eee911
#
_cell.length_a   1.000
_cell.length_b   1.000
_cell.length_c   1.000
_cell.angle_alpha   90.00
_cell.angle_beta   90.00
_cell.angle_gamma   90.00
#
_symmetry.space_group_name_H-M   'P 1'
#
loop_
_entity.id
_entity.type
_entity.pdbx_description
1 polymer ?
#
loop_
_entity_poly.entity_id
_entity_poly.type
_entity_poly.pdbx_seq_one_letter_code
_entity_poly.pdbx_strand_id
1 'polypeptide(L)'
;MGRQEPLLSYNTTRSSRTRGANRSVKGGLLSQLHTGSHHEAPSTPKLTPRKTIIAIFLALLGLSLLHRPVSNRYNGVPRYGNGLRTPKERARHILSHTPLIDGHVDFPIVLRFAYGNQIYDDNFTQPFEQGGLPGHVDLHRLRQGQSGGAFWSLFAPCPSNGSDFSDKNYASSVQFTLDQIDVMSRLQAAYPSHFSEKVDSSNAFEAFKQGKLISPFGIEGLHQIGNKVSNLRRFHELGVRYATLTHNCHNKFADAAILSDPDRKAEPLWGGVSPLGRKLIAEMNRIGMIVDLSHVSEDTMLDVLGGKDEWAGSEAPIIFSHSSAWSVCPHPRNVKDNVLQLVKKRNSLVMVNIAPDFISCVDTGNENGLPEFYPQNSTLAHAAQHIIYIGNLIGYDHVGIGTDFDGIPSIPEGLEDVTKYPDLIAELLRQGVSNVDAAKVVGGNLLRVWKDVDTVAAKLQAKGKLPLEDDLPKMKFDEAQEASLEHA
;
A
#
# COMPACT_ATOMS: atom_id res chain seq x y z
N MET A 1 -45.92 -13.45 -31.38
CA MET A 1 -46.30 -12.02 -31.31
C MET A 1 -45.12 -11.34 -30.61
N GLY A 2 -44.12 -10.80 -31.17
CA GLY A 2 -43.92 -9.96 -32.37
C GLY A 2 -43.99 -8.49 -32.00
N ARG A 3 -42.82 -7.87 -31.73
CA ARG A 3 -42.56 -6.49 -32.13
C ARG A 3 -41.05 -6.22 -32.01
N GLN A 4 -40.51 -5.87 -33.21
CA GLN A 4 -39.15 -5.41 -33.47
C GLN A 4 -39.02 -3.90 -33.26
N GLU A 5 -37.85 -3.46 -32.80
CA GLU A 5 -36.94 -2.37 -33.21
C GLU A 5 -37.44 -0.92 -33.31
N PRO A 6 -36.51 0.10 -33.26
CA PRO A 6 -35.47 0.27 -34.27
C PRO A 6 -34.08 0.80 -33.82
N LEU A 7 -33.09 0.43 -34.63
CA LEU A 7 -31.71 0.94 -34.73
C LEU A 7 -31.65 2.44 -35.12
N LEU A 8 -30.74 3.19 -34.51
CA LEU A 8 -30.35 4.52 -34.99
C LEU A 8 -28.88 4.49 -35.47
N SER A 9 -28.75 4.66 -36.77
CA SER A 9 -27.51 4.87 -37.51
C SER A 9 -26.94 6.28 -37.27
N TYR A 10 -25.64 6.43 -37.11
CA TYR A 10 -24.95 7.71 -37.23
C TYR A 10 -24.06 7.73 -38.47
N ASN A 11 -24.36 8.69 -39.35
CA ASN A 11 -23.71 8.97 -40.61
C ASN A 11 -22.38 9.71 -40.41
N THR A 12 -21.40 9.23 -41.17
CA THR A 12 -20.13 9.90 -41.45
C THR A 12 -20.29 11.00 -42.52
N THR A 13 -19.73 12.17 -42.29
CA THR A 13 -19.42 13.10 -43.36
C THR A 13 -17.93 13.48 -43.33
N ARG A 14 -17.25 13.06 -44.40
CA ARG A 14 -15.93 13.49 -44.85
C ARG A 14 -16.06 14.87 -45.53
N SER A 15 -15.14 15.78 -45.30
CA SER A 15 -14.83 16.86 -46.24
C SER A 15 -13.31 17.01 -46.36
N SER A 16 -12.89 17.03 -47.60
CA SER A 16 -11.52 17.03 -48.11
C SER A 16 -11.12 18.39 -48.70
N ARG A 17 -9.79 18.59 -48.84
CA ARG A 17 -9.05 19.49 -49.78
C ARG A 17 -8.78 20.91 -49.25
N THR A 18 -7.64 21.57 -49.52
CA THR A 18 -6.68 21.47 -50.62
C THR A 18 -5.34 22.12 -50.28
N ARG A 19 -4.35 21.76 -51.09
CA ARG A 19 -2.94 22.19 -51.20
C ARG A 19 -2.75 23.67 -51.65
N GLY A 20 -1.52 24.18 -51.40
CA GLY A 20 -0.87 25.23 -52.18
C GLY A 20 0.29 25.85 -51.40
N ALA A 21 1.47 25.58 -51.57
CA ALA A 21 2.51 25.75 -52.61
C ALA A 21 3.40 26.98 -52.32
N ASN A 22 4.67 26.68 -52.17
CA ASN A 22 5.92 27.40 -52.28
C ASN A 22 5.91 28.78 -52.97
N ARG A 23 6.74 29.70 -52.41
CA ARG A 23 7.76 30.38 -53.26
C ARG A 23 8.85 31.09 -52.43
N SER A 24 10.07 30.72 -52.72
CA SER A 24 11.33 31.39 -52.46
C SER A 24 11.52 32.57 -53.43
N VAL A 25 12.08 33.68 -52.96
CA VAL A 25 12.89 34.59 -53.81
C VAL A 25 14.03 35.19 -53.00
N LYS A 26 15.19 35.14 -53.65
CA LYS A 26 16.50 35.69 -53.25
C LYS A 26 16.60 37.16 -53.61
N GLY A 27 17.47 37.86 -52.87
CA GLY A 27 18.49 38.72 -53.54
C GLY A 27 18.38 40.21 -53.38
N GLY A 28 19.51 40.82 -52.99
CA GLY A 28 19.96 42.10 -53.54
C GLY A 28 20.26 43.20 -52.55
N LEU A 29 21.41 43.31 -52.17
CA LEU A 29 22.54 44.28 -52.13
C LEU A 29 22.25 45.82 -52.21
N LEU A 30 23.10 46.56 -51.43
CA LEU A 30 23.66 47.92 -51.61
C LEU A 30 22.80 49.09 -51.07
N SER A 31 23.28 49.89 -50.26
CA SER A 31 24.44 50.71 -49.99
C SER A 31 24.05 52.09 -49.43
N GLN A 32 24.80 52.56 -48.43
CA GLN A 32 25.18 53.92 -48.09
C GLN A 32 24.11 54.96 -47.72
N LEU A 33 24.19 55.56 -46.54
CA LEU A 33 24.89 56.81 -46.30
C LEU A 33 24.81 57.26 -44.82
N HIS A 34 25.93 57.82 -44.37
CA HIS A 34 26.22 58.51 -43.14
C HIS A 34 25.16 59.50 -42.66
N THR A 35 24.93 59.55 -41.33
CA THR A 35 25.17 60.80 -40.54
C THR A 35 25.24 60.40 -39.06
N GLY A 36 26.25 60.90 -38.34
CA GLY A 36 26.51 60.64 -36.95
C GLY A 36 25.60 61.41 -36.01
N SER A 37 25.36 60.82 -34.86
CA SER A 37 25.14 61.55 -33.62
C SER A 37 25.66 60.68 -32.47
N HIS A 38 26.61 61.26 -31.76
CA HIS A 38 27.13 60.68 -30.49
C HIS A 38 26.01 60.65 -29.45
N HIS A 39 25.64 59.43 -29.04
CA HIS A 39 25.00 59.23 -27.76
C HIS A 39 25.91 58.40 -26.92
N GLU A 40 26.39 58.98 -25.81
CA GLU A 40 27.11 58.32 -24.72
C GLU A 40 26.28 57.18 -24.17
N ALA A 41 26.88 55.98 -24.09
CA ALA A 41 26.32 54.83 -23.39
C ALA A 41 26.33 55.14 -21.87
N PRO A 42 25.24 54.80 -21.14
CA PRO A 42 25.21 54.96 -19.70
C PRO A 42 26.22 54.01 -19.03
N SER A 43 27.10 54.60 -18.23
CA SER A 43 28.11 53.90 -17.44
C SER A 43 27.44 52.92 -16.46
N THR A 44 27.74 51.66 -16.60
CA THR A 44 27.35 50.64 -15.59
C THR A 44 28.02 50.96 -14.24
N PRO A 45 27.26 50.99 -13.13
CA PRO A 45 27.84 51.29 -11.82
C PRO A 45 28.79 50.16 -11.41
N LYS A 46 30.07 50.45 -11.25
CA LYS A 46 31.07 49.52 -10.70
C LYS A 46 30.72 49.25 -9.22
N LEU A 47 30.18 48.07 -8.92
CA LEU A 47 29.98 47.61 -7.54
C LEU A 47 31.34 47.47 -6.85
N THR A 48 31.53 48.13 -5.73
CA THR A 48 32.73 47.96 -4.90
C THR A 48 32.75 46.54 -4.31
N PRO A 49 33.90 45.90 -4.08
CA PRO A 49 34.00 44.52 -3.56
C PRO A 49 33.11 44.25 -2.33
N ARG A 50 32.97 45.27 -1.47
CA ARG A 50 32.06 45.18 -0.29
C ARG A 50 30.58 45.06 -0.66
N LYS A 51 30.10 45.79 -1.66
CA LYS A 51 28.71 45.72 -2.12
C LYS A 51 28.41 44.41 -2.86
N THR A 52 29.40 43.87 -3.57
CA THR A 52 29.30 42.59 -4.24
C THR A 52 29.19 41.43 -3.22
N ILE A 53 30.00 41.48 -2.14
CA ILE A 53 29.94 40.46 -1.07
C ILE A 53 28.59 40.52 -0.35
N ILE A 54 28.08 41.71 -0.06
CA ILE A 54 26.76 41.87 0.58
C ILE A 54 25.64 41.35 -0.34
N ALA A 55 25.70 41.66 -1.64
CA ALA A 55 24.71 41.16 -2.61
C ALA A 55 24.72 39.61 -2.75
N ILE A 56 25.92 39.01 -2.75
CA ILE A 56 26.08 37.54 -2.76
C ILE A 56 25.54 36.94 -1.44
N PHE A 57 25.82 37.56 -0.30
CA PHE A 57 25.32 37.08 1.00
C PHE A 57 23.80 37.18 1.10
N LEU A 58 23.21 38.26 0.60
CA LEU A 58 21.75 38.42 0.55
C LEU A 58 21.08 37.45 -0.46
N ALA A 59 21.75 37.19 -1.61
CA ALA A 59 21.29 36.21 -2.58
C ALA A 59 21.37 34.77 -2.02
N LEU A 60 22.46 34.42 -1.31
CA LEU A 60 22.60 33.15 -0.63
C LEU A 60 21.61 32.99 0.55
N LEU A 61 21.35 34.06 1.28
CA LEU A 61 20.32 34.10 2.33
C LEU A 61 18.92 33.94 1.73
N GLY A 62 18.63 34.59 0.62
CA GLY A 62 17.39 34.46 -0.15
C GLY A 62 17.23 33.06 -0.70
N LEU A 63 18.27 32.46 -1.27
CA LEU A 63 18.29 31.06 -1.72
C LEU A 63 18.15 30.07 -0.57
N SER A 64 18.73 30.31 0.60
CA SER A 64 18.56 29.45 1.78
C SER A 64 17.14 29.56 2.38
N LEU A 65 16.49 30.71 2.23
CA LEU A 65 15.09 30.90 2.62
C LEU A 65 14.12 30.31 1.59
N LEU A 66 14.51 30.23 0.32
CA LEU A 66 13.75 29.57 -0.76
C LEU A 66 14.02 28.05 -0.82
N HIS A 67 15.22 27.62 -0.37
CA HIS A 67 15.58 26.20 -0.20
C HIS A 67 15.26 25.69 1.21
N ARG A 68 14.20 26.19 1.84
CA ARG A 68 13.57 25.38 2.88
C ARG A 68 13.07 24.13 2.17
N PRO A 69 13.51 22.91 2.57
CA PRO A 69 12.90 21.71 2.06
C PRO A 69 11.40 21.92 2.27
N VAL A 70 10.60 21.69 1.23
CA VAL A 70 9.17 21.56 1.37
C VAL A 70 9.01 20.29 2.21
N SER A 71 9.19 20.44 3.54
CA SER A 71 8.68 19.47 4.46
C SER A 71 7.20 19.43 4.11
N ASN A 72 6.74 18.29 3.62
CA ASN A 72 5.32 18.00 3.45
C ASN A 72 4.67 18.35 4.79
N ARG A 73 4.20 19.58 4.92
CA ARG A 73 3.39 19.97 6.06
C ARG A 73 2.08 19.21 5.90
N TYR A 74 1.97 18.09 6.55
CA TYR A 74 0.68 17.67 7.06
C TYR A 74 0.20 18.79 7.99
N ASN A 75 -0.50 19.77 7.41
CA ASN A 75 -1.07 20.91 8.12
C ASN A 75 -2.31 20.48 8.93
N GLY A 76 -2.25 19.31 9.58
CA GLY A 76 -3.38 18.77 10.34
C GLY A 76 -3.14 18.58 11.83
N VAL A 77 -1.90 18.74 12.33
CA VAL A 77 -1.68 18.65 13.79
C VAL A 77 -1.82 20.04 14.39
N PRO A 78 -2.92 20.35 15.09
CA PRO A 78 -3.07 21.64 15.77
C PRO A 78 -1.94 21.83 16.77
N ARG A 79 -1.30 23.02 16.80
CA ARG A 79 -0.41 23.39 17.89
C ARG A 79 -1.20 23.34 19.19
N TYR A 80 -0.89 22.38 20.03
CA TYR A 80 -1.50 22.25 21.34
C TYR A 80 -1.17 23.50 22.17
N GLY A 81 -2.21 24.24 22.56
CA GLY A 81 -2.13 25.14 23.71
C GLY A 81 -1.79 24.29 24.94
N ASN A 82 -1.01 24.84 25.88
CA ASN A 82 -0.49 24.18 27.07
C ASN A 82 -1.55 23.75 28.11
N GLY A 83 -2.72 23.27 27.69
CA GLY A 83 -3.67 22.58 28.56
C GLY A 83 -3.27 21.12 28.68
N LEU A 84 -2.98 20.67 29.92
CA LEU A 84 -2.65 19.29 30.29
C LEU A 84 -3.80 18.35 29.94
N ARG A 85 -3.85 17.83 28.70
CA ARG A 85 -4.77 16.76 28.31
C ARG A 85 -4.17 15.40 28.68
N THR A 86 -5.02 14.51 29.16
CA THR A 86 -4.64 13.12 29.45
C THR A 86 -4.18 12.41 28.14
N PRO A 87 -3.38 11.34 28.21
CA PRO A 87 -3.02 10.55 27.05
C PRO A 87 -4.25 10.09 26.23
N LYS A 88 -5.35 9.71 26.90
CA LYS A 88 -6.62 9.34 26.22
C LYS A 88 -7.25 10.49 25.44
N GLU A 89 -7.29 11.69 25.99
CA GLU A 89 -7.81 12.86 25.27
C GLU A 89 -6.91 13.24 24.10
N ARG A 90 -5.60 13.13 24.25
CA ARG A 90 -4.63 13.38 23.18
C ARG A 90 -4.79 12.35 22.05
N ALA A 91 -4.94 11.06 22.39
CA ALA A 91 -5.18 9.99 21.44
C ALA A 91 -6.45 10.27 20.61
N ARG A 92 -7.58 10.52 21.27
CA ARG A 92 -8.86 10.84 20.59
C ARG A 92 -8.75 12.08 19.70
N HIS A 93 -8.00 13.08 20.13
CA HIS A 93 -7.75 14.27 19.32
C HIS A 93 -6.89 13.98 18.09
N ILE A 94 -5.85 13.15 18.21
CA ILE A 94 -5.03 12.70 17.07
C ILE A 94 -5.93 11.98 16.06
N LEU A 95 -6.73 11.02 16.51
CA LEU A 95 -7.60 10.21 15.66
C LEU A 95 -8.71 11.02 14.97
N SER A 96 -9.16 12.13 15.57
CA SER A 96 -10.13 13.02 14.93
C SER A 96 -9.54 13.92 13.81
N HIS A 97 -8.21 13.99 13.66
CA HIS A 97 -7.53 14.82 12.67
C HIS A 97 -6.63 14.04 11.72
N THR A 98 -6.21 12.85 12.13
CA THR A 98 -5.37 11.94 11.33
C THR A 98 -6.05 10.58 11.31
N PRO A 99 -6.37 10.02 10.13
CA PRO A 99 -7.03 8.73 10.07
C PRO A 99 -6.13 7.64 10.66
N LEU A 100 -6.65 6.82 11.57
CA LEU A 100 -6.06 5.52 11.82
C LEU A 100 -6.43 4.62 10.66
N ILE A 101 -5.45 4.22 9.87
CA ILE A 101 -5.61 3.29 8.76
C ILE A 101 -4.89 2.01 9.13
N ASP A 102 -5.67 0.99 9.46
CA ASP A 102 -5.12 -0.34 9.75
C ASP A 102 -4.57 -0.98 8.46
N GLY A 103 -3.36 -1.50 8.53
CA GLY A 103 -2.68 -2.10 7.39
C GLY A 103 -3.27 -3.41 6.93
N HIS A 104 -4.01 -4.13 7.82
CA HIS A 104 -4.52 -5.45 7.51
C HIS A 104 -5.68 -5.85 8.43
N VAL A 105 -6.85 -6.07 7.85
CA VAL A 105 -8.04 -6.54 8.54
C VAL A 105 -8.78 -7.54 7.66
N ASP A 106 -8.99 -8.75 8.16
CA ASP A 106 -9.59 -9.88 7.42
C ASP A 106 -11.13 -9.92 7.50
N PHE A 107 -11.77 -8.79 7.67
CA PHE A 107 -13.22 -8.71 7.73
C PHE A 107 -13.95 -9.44 6.55
N PRO A 108 -13.44 -9.41 5.30
CA PRO A 108 -14.08 -10.12 4.20
C PRO A 108 -14.23 -11.63 4.43
N ILE A 109 -13.27 -12.27 5.14
CA ILE A 109 -13.37 -13.70 5.41
C ILE A 109 -14.46 -14.02 6.43
N VAL A 110 -14.71 -13.12 7.39
CA VAL A 110 -15.84 -13.25 8.34
C VAL A 110 -17.17 -13.19 7.58
N LEU A 111 -17.30 -12.28 6.61
CA LEU A 111 -18.49 -12.21 5.74
C LEU A 111 -18.71 -13.53 4.99
N ARG A 112 -17.64 -14.15 4.51
CA ARG A 112 -17.71 -15.42 3.79
C ARG A 112 -18.12 -16.57 4.70
N PHE A 113 -17.45 -16.75 5.84
CA PHE A 113 -17.68 -17.90 6.71
C PHE A 113 -18.96 -17.79 7.54
N ALA A 114 -19.23 -16.61 8.11
CA ALA A 114 -20.39 -16.43 8.98
C ALA A 114 -21.70 -16.18 8.21
N TYR A 115 -21.62 -15.55 7.03
CA TYR A 115 -22.80 -15.06 6.31
C TYR A 115 -22.91 -15.56 4.86
N GLY A 116 -21.97 -16.37 4.36
CA GLY A 116 -21.98 -16.85 2.97
C GLY A 116 -22.00 -15.71 1.95
N ASN A 117 -21.38 -14.57 2.29
CA ASN A 117 -21.38 -13.31 1.52
C ASN A 117 -22.78 -12.68 1.35
N GLN A 118 -23.77 -13.02 2.21
CA GLN A 118 -25.10 -12.44 2.19
C GLN A 118 -25.16 -11.28 3.19
N ILE A 119 -25.20 -10.05 2.69
CA ILE A 119 -25.05 -8.81 3.49
C ILE A 119 -26.30 -7.93 3.51
N TYR A 120 -27.42 -8.41 2.95
CA TYR A 120 -28.65 -7.62 2.86
C TYR A 120 -29.74 -8.07 3.82
N ASP A 121 -29.55 -9.20 4.49
CA ASP A 121 -30.49 -9.74 5.47
C ASP A 121 -30.30 -9.13 6.85
N ASP A 122 -31.38 -9.09 7.66
CA ASP A 122 -31.35 -8.57 9.03
C ASP A 122 -30.35 -9.30 9.93
N ASN A 123 -30.09 -10.58 9.67
CA ASN A 123 -29.07 -11.35 10.38
C ASN A 123 -27.65 -10.76 10.27
N PHE A 124 -27.37 -10.04 9.19
CA PHE A 124 -26.12 -9.31 9.02
C PHE A 124 -26.28 -7.83 9.36
N THR A 125 -27.32 -7.15 8.79
CA THR A 125 -27.43 -5.70 8.86
C THR A 125 -27.59 -5.20 10.29
N GLN A 126 -28.42 -5.85 11.11
CA GLN A 126 -28.63 -5.42 12.49
C GLN A 126 -27.36 -5.51 13.36
N PRO A 127 -26.65 -6.66 13.47
CA PRO A 127 -25.41 -6.72 14.25
C PRO A 127 -24.26 -5.91 13.63
N PHE A 128 -24.24 -5.72 12.31
CA PHE A 128 -23.24 -4.85 11.67
C PHE A 128 -23.41 -3.38 12.05
N GLU A 129 -24.64 -2.87 12.06
CA GLU A 129 -24.94 -1.47 12.35
C GLU A 129 -24.96 -1.14 13.84
N GLN A 130 -25.44 -2.07 14.67
CA GLN A 130 -25.69 -1.87 16.10
C GLN A 130 -24.63 -2.47 17.01
N GLY A 131 -23.74 -3.28 16.46
CA GLY A 131 -22.73 -4.06 17.18
C GLY A 131 -23.16 -5.50 17.43
N GLY A 132 -22.18 -6.39 17.54
CA GLY A 132 -22.40 -7.81 17.86
C GLY A 132 -22.13 -8.76 16.71
N LEU A 133 -21.49 -8.33 15.61
CA LEU A 133 -20.94 -9.27 14.66
C LEU A 133 -19.90 -10.19 15.32
N PRO A 134 -19.78 -11.43 14.89
CA PRO A 134 -18.64 -12.26 15.27
C PRO A 134 -17.33 -11.59 14.80
N GLY A 135 -16.23 -11.91 15.47
CA GLY A 135 -14.93 -11.31 15.19
C GLY A 135 -14.76 -9.92 15.80
N HIS A 136 -13.91 -9.11 15.19
CA HIS A 136 -13.37 -7.89 15.81
C HIS A 136 -13.92 -6.61 15.20
N VAL A 137 -14.70 -6.71 14.11
CA VAL A 137 -15.11 -5.57 13.29
C VAL A 137 -16.62 -5.54 13.05
N ASP A 138 -17.25 -4.40 13.32
CA ASP A 138 -18.53 -3.98 12.78
C ASP A 138 -18.60 -2.46 12.75
N LEU A 139 -19.62 -1.89 12.13
CA LEU A 139 -19.74 -0.45 11.92
C LEU A 139 -19.85 0.32 13.24
N HIS A 140 -20.52 -0.25 14.24
CA HIS A 140 -20.64 0.36 15.56
C HIS A 140 -19.28 0.45 16.26
N ARG A 141 -18.53 -0.65 16.29
CA ARG A 141 -17.19 -0.73 16.90
C ARG A 141 -16.16 0.13 16.15
N LEU A 142 -16.19 0.17 14.81
CA LEU A 142 -15.34 1.07 14.01
C LEU A 142 -15.52 2.54 14.39
N ARG A 143 -16.79 2.96 14.60
CA ARG A 143 -17.07 4.32 15.08
C ARG A 143 -16.56 4.57 16.49
N GLN A 144 -16.78 3.63 17.42
CA GLN A 144 -16.28 3.76 18.80
C GLN A 144 -14.74 3.83 18.86
N GLY A 145 -14.07 3.04 18.04
CA GLY A 145 -12.61 3.01 17.90
C GLY A 145 -12.04 4.21 17.14
N GLN A 146 -12.88 5.11 16.64
CA GLN A 146 -12.45 6.22 15.77
C GLN A 146 -11.57 5.75 14.62
N SER A 147 -11.90 4.58 14.03
CA SER A 147 -11.21 4.06 12.85
C SER A 147 -11.33 5.05 11.69
N GLY A 148 -10.22 5.38 11.05
CA GLY A 148 -10.17 6.18 9.82
C GLY A 148 -10.23 5.31 8.56
N GLY A 149 -10.14 3.99 8.73
CA GLY A 149 -10.21 3.01 7.64
C GLY A 149 -9.28 1.82 7.86
N ALA A 150 -9.27 0.93 6.88
CA ALA A 150 -8.38 -0.22 6.85
C ALA A 150 -8.10 -0.63 5.40
N PHE A 151 -7.00 -1.33 5.18
CA PHE A 151 -6.85 -2.20 4.03
C PHE A 151 -7.56 -3.51 4.34
N TRP A 152 -8.69 -3.73 3.66
CA TRP A 152 -9.48 -4.95 3.83
C TRP A 152 -8.79 -6.09 3.10
N SER A 153 -8.33 -7.09 3.84
CA SER A 153 -7.66 -8.27 3.28
C SER A 153 -8.67 -9.18 2.60
N LEU A 154 -8.46 -9.39 1.32
CA LEU A 154 -9.23 -10.34 0.51
C LEU A 154 -8.55 -11.72 0.61
N PHE A 155 -8.28 -12.18 1.81
CA PHE A 155 -7.62 -13.45 2.07
C PHE A 155 -8.25 -14.60 1.30
N ALA A 156 -7.42 -15.49 0.75
CA ALA A 156 -7.81 -16.79 0.26
C ALA A 156 -6.84 -17.85 0.82
N PRO A 157 -7.34 -18.98 1.33
CA PRO A 157 -6.48 -20.02 1.86
C PRO A 157 -5.43 -20.50 0.85
N CYS A 158 -4.25 -20.88 1.36
CA CYS A 158 -3.26 -21.57 0.54
C CYS A 158 -3.86 -22.83 -0.08
N PRO A 159 -3.52 -23.18 -1.32
CA PRO A 159 -3.95 -24.43 -1.93
C PRO A 159 -3.53 -25.64 -1.10
N SER A 160 -4.39 -26.66 -1.02
CA SER A 160 -4.14 -27.87 -0.23
C SER A 160 -2.86 -28.62 -0.65
N ASN A 161 -2.50 -28.56 -1.93
CA ASN A 161 -1.20 -29.06 -2.41
C ASN A 161 -0.21 -27.88 -2.53
N GLY A 162 0.48 -27.58 -1.45
CA GLY A 162 1.45 -26.48 -1.37
C GLY A 162 2.71 -26.65 -2.23
N SER A 163 2.94 -27.82 -2.84
CA SER A 163 4.06 -28.08 -3.75
C SER A 163 3.67 -28.02 -5.24
N ASP A 164 2.39 -27.96 -5.55
CA ASP A 164 1.87 -27.82 -6.92
C ASP A 164 1.60 -26.35 -7.27
N PHE A 165 2.50 -25.74 -8.03
CA PHE A 165 2.39 -24.37 -8.51
C PHE A 165 1.70 -24.23 -9.87
N SER A 166 0.89 -25.22 -10.26
CA SER A 166 0.15 -25.16 -11.52
C SER A 166 -1.01 -24.16 -11.49
N ASP A 167 -1.38 -23.63 -12.65
CA ASP A 167 -2.55 -22.75 -12.79
C ASP A 167 -3.84 -23.45 -12.33
N LYS A 168 -3.93 -24.78 -12.54
CA LYS A 168 -5.06 -25.59 -12.10
C LYS A 168 -5.23 -25.61 -10.59
N ASN A 169 -4.12 -25.74 -9.84
CA ASN A 169 -4.14 -25.75 -8.38
C ASN A 169 -4.55 -24.38 -7.79
N TYR A 170 -4.25 -23.28 -8.50
CA TYR A 170 -4.57 -21.92 -8.06
C TYR A 170 -5.91 -21.37 -8.56
N ALA A 171 -6.61 -22.09 -9.44
CA ALA A 171 -7.86 -21.60 -10.06
C ALA A 171 -8.94 -21.24 -9.03
N SER A 172 -9.08 -22.06 -7.97
CA SER A 172 -10.04 -21.80 -6.88
C SER A 172 -9.67 -20.56 -6.05
N SER A 173 -8.38 -20.26 -5.87
CA SER A 173 -7.93 -19.08 -5.15
C SER A 173 -8.29 -17.79 -5.91
N VAL A 174 -8.19 -17.80 -7.25
CA VAL A 174 -8.64 -16.68 -8.10
C VAL A 174 -10.13 -16.43 -7.93
N GLN A 175 -10.95 -17.48 -8.03
CA GLN A 175 -12.41 -17.36 -7.87
C GLN A 175 -12.76 -16.87 -6.47
N PHE A 176 -12.12 -17.43 -5.43
CA PHE A 176 -12.35 -17.02 -4.05
C PHE A 176 -12.04 -15.51 -3.86
N THR A 177 -10.94 -15.03 -4.43
CA THR A 177 -10.56 -13.61 -4.37
C THR A 177 -11.59 -12.72 -5.06
N LEU A 178 -12.12 -13.13 -6.22
CA LEU A 178 -13.19 -12.39 -6.91
C LEU A 178 -14.48 -12.33 -6.08
N ASP A 179 -14.85 -13.42 -5.41
CA ASP A 179 -16.01 -13.43 -4.50
C ASP A 179 -15.81 -12.46 -3.32
N GLN A 180 -14.58 -12.36 -2.78
CA GLN A 180 -14.25 -11.41 -1.72
C GLN A 180 -14.29 -9.95 -2.22
N ILE A 181 -13.80 -9.68 -3.43
CA ILE A 181 -13.91 -8.36 -4.07
C ILE A 181 -15.40 -7.98 -4.24
N ASP A 182 -16.23 -8.92 -4.68
CA ASP A 182 -17.66 -8.69 -4.88
C ASP A 182 -18.35 -8.29 -3.58
N VAL A 183 -18.20 -9.11 -2.52
CA VAL A 183 -18.89 -8.85 -1.25
C VAL A 183 -18.48 -7.51 -0.65
N MET A 184 -17.19 -7.17 -0.69
CA MET A 184 -16.72 -5.87 -0.16
C MET A 184 -17.17 -4.69 -1.01
N SER A 185 -17.20 -4.85 -2.34
CA SER A 185 -17.74 -3.82 -3.23
C SER A 185 -19.23 -3.57 -2.99
N ARG A 186 -20.01 -4.64 -2.77
CA ARG A 186 -21.43 -4.55 -2.41
C ARG A 186 -21.63 -3.91 -1.04
N LEU A 187 -20.77 -4.22 -0.06
CA LEU A 187 -20.82 -3.61 1.27
C LEU A 187 -20.55 -2.10 1.19
N GLN A 188 -19.51 -1.68 0.46
CA GLN A 188 -19.21 -0.26 0.25
C GLN A 188 -20.37 0.47 -0.45
N ALA A 189 -21.00 -0.18 -1.44
CA ALA A 189 -22.16 0.38 -2.13
C ALA A 189 -23.43 0.45 -1.26
N ALA A 190 -23.62 -0.51 -0.34
CA ALA A 190 -24.74 -0.52 0.60
C ALA A 190 -24.60 0.56 1.70
N TYR A 191 -23.37 0.92 2.06
CA TYR A 191 -23.07 1.90 3.11
C TYR A 191 -22.23 3.09 2.63
N PRO A 192 -22.65 3.84 1.59
CA PRO A 192 -21.84 4.85 0.92
C PRO A 192 -21.54 6.09 1.78
N SER A 193 -22.28 6.28 2.87
CA SER A 193 -22.02 7.32 3.87
C SER A 193 -20.90 6.95 4.84
N HIS A 194 -20.49 5.68 4.89
CA HIS A 194 -19.51 5.15 5.84
C HIS A 194 -18.22 4.66 5.19
N PHE A 195 -18.31 4.09 4.01
CA PHE A 195 -17.15 3.61 3.27
C PHE A 195 -16.80 4.56 2.12
N SER A 196 -15.52 4.72 1.86
CA SER A 196 -15.09 5.38 0.62
C SER A 196 -15.40 4.47 -0.57
N GLU A 197 -15.67 5.08 -1.70
CA GLU A 197 -15.53 4.40 -2.99
C GLU A 197 -14.07 4.00 -3.23
N LYS A 198 -13.74 3.51 -4.42
CA LYS A 198 -12.35 3.20 -4.77
C LYS A 198 -11.45 4.40 -4.50
N VAL A 199 -10.46 4.18 -3.65
CA VAL A 199 -9.50 5.22 -3.26
C VAL A 199 -8.10 4.91 -3.78
N ASP A 200 -7.36 5.99 -3.98
CA ASP A 200 -5.92 6.02 -4.18
C ASP A 200 -5.27 7.03 -3.23
N SER A 201 -3.96 7.19 -3.29
CA SER A 201 -3.25 8.11 -2.38
C SER A 201 -3.63 9.57 -2.55
N SER A 202 -4.26 9.95 -3.67
CA SER A 202 -4.62 11.34 -3.96
C SER A 202 -5.91 11.76 -3.30
N ASN A 203 -6.86 10.84 -3.09
CA ASN A 203 -8.20 11.12 -2.57
C ASN A 203 -8.50 10.48 -1.20
N ALA A 204 -7.66 9.56 -0.70
CA ALA A 204 -7.88 8.85 0.56
C ALA A 204 -8.09 9.80 1.76
N PHE A 205 -7.25 10.82 1.92
CA PHE A 205 -7.38 11.77 3.03
C PHE A 205 -8.65 12.64 2.90
N GLU A 206 -9.10 12.92 1.69
CA GLU A 206 -10.35 13.64 1.48
C GLU A 206 -11.58 12.81 1.86
N ALA A 207 -11.57 11.50 1.58
CA ALA A 207 -12.60 10.58 2.05
C ALA A 207 -12.72 10.60 3.58
N PHE A 208 -11.60 10.57 4.30
CA PHE A 208 -11.59 10.71 5.77
C PHE A 208 -12.19 12.03 6.24
N LYS A 209 -11.86 13.17 5.61
CA LYS A 209 -12.45 14.46 5.96
C LYS A 209 -13.97 14.51 5.74
N GLN A 210 -14.49 13.73 4.82
CA GLN A 210 -15.91 13.56 4.58
C GLN A 210 -16.57 12.60 5.59
N GLY A 211 -15.83 12.09 6.57
CA GLY A 211 -16.31 11.16 7.59
C GLY A 211 -16.43 9.71 7.11
N LYS A 212 -15.79 9.37 5.99
CA LYS A 212 -15.79 8.01 5.43
C LYS A 212 -14.54 7.24 5.83
N LEU A 213 -14.69 5.94 6.03
CA LEU A 213 -13.58 5.00 6.19
C LEU A 213 -12.80 4.89 4.89
N ILE A 214 -11.49 5.08 4.92
CA ILE A 214 -10.58 4.81 3.81
C ILE A 214 -10.56 3.29 3.61
N SER A 215 -11.03 2.79 2.48
CA SER A 215 -11.40 1.37 2.33
C SER A 215 -10.82 0.71 1.06
N PRO A 216 -9.51 0.75 0.84
CA PRO A 216 -8.87 -0.04 -0.21
C PRO A 216 -8.80 -1.53 0.17
N PHE A 217 -8.47 -2.37 -0.81
CA PHE A 217 -8.29 -3.79 -0.62
C PHE A 217 -6.82 -4.19 -0.66
N GLY A 218 -6.50 -5.31 0.01
CA GLY A 218 -5.25 -6.05 -0.14
C GLY A 218 -5.52 -7.49 -0.56
N ILE A 219 -4.59 -8.13 -1.27
CA ILE A 219 -4.57 -9.59 -1.43
C ILE A 219 -3.42 -10.18 -0.64
N GLU A 220 -3.62 -11.37 -0.08
CA GLU A 220 -2.70 -11.98 0.85
C GLU A 220 -2.08 -13.27 0.31
N GLY A 221 -1.13 -13.07 -0.58
CA GLY A 221 -0.40 -14.13 -1.25
C GLY A 221 -0.66 -14.19 -2.76
N LEU A 222 0.43 -14.30 -3.53
CA LEU A 222 0.36 -14.30 -4.99
C LEU A 222 -0.21 -15.59 -5.60
N HIS A 223 -0.51 -16.61 -4.79
CA HIS A 223 -1.34 -17.73 -5.24
C HIS A 223 -2.73 -17.26 -5.68
N GLN A 224 -3.22 -16.15 -5.11
CA GLN A 224 -4.50 -15.54 -5.44
C GLN A 224 -4.60 -15.02 -6.88
N ILE A 225 -3.47 -14.69 -7.53
CA ILE A 225 -3.49 -14.25 -8.93
C ILE A 225 -3.47 -15.40 -9.94
N GLY A 226 -3.39 -16.68 -9.48
CA GLY A 226 -3.42 -17.84 -10.37
C GLY A 226 -2.27 -17.88 -11.38
N ASN A 227 -1.08 -17.38 -10.99
CA ASN A 227 0.10 -17.22 -11.85
C ASN A 227 -0.10 -16.26 -13.05
N LYS A 228 -1.17 -15.47 -13.10
CA LYS A 228 -1.46 -14.57 -14.22
C LYS A 228 -1.24 -13.11 -13.81
N VAL A 229 -0.35 -12.42 -14.50
CA VAL A 229 -0.12 -10.98 -14.29
C VAL A 229 -1.35 -10.17 -14.69
N SER A 230 -2.12 -10.66 -15.64
CA SER A 230 -3.41 -10.08 -16.03
C SER A 230 -4.39 -10.02 -14.86
N ASN A 231 -4.45 -11.06 -14.00
CA ASN A 231 -5.30 -11.04 -12.80
C ASN A 231 -4.82 -9.99 -11.80
N LEU A 232 -3.50 -9.84 -11.58
CA LEU A 232 -2.96 -8.79 -10.72
C LEU A 232 -3.43 -7.39 -11.18
N ARG A 233 -3.37 -7.11 -12.50
CA ARG A 233 -3.84 -5.84 -13.07
C ARG A 233 -5.35 -5.67 -12.87
N ARG A 234 -6.14 -6.72 -13.10
CA ARG A 234 -7.59 -6.66 -12.87
C ARG A 234 -7.95 -6.43 -11.41
N PHE A 235 -7.26 -7.07 -10.49
CA PHE A 235 -7.47 -6.82 -9.05
C PHE A 235 -7.13 -5.37 -8.68
N HIS A 236 -6.04 -4.81 -9.26
CA HIS A 236 -5.72 -3.38 -9.07
C HIS A 236 -6.85 -2.46 -9.60
N GLU A 237 -7.37 -2.72 -10.80
CA GLU A 237 -8.51 -2.00 -11.38
C GLU A 237 -9.77 -2.12 -10.49
N LEU A 238 -9.95 -3.25 -9.79
CA LEU A 238 -11.07 -3.50 -8.88
C LEU A 238 -10.89 -2.91 -7.48
N GLY A 239 -9.75 -2.31 -7.16
CA GLY A 239 -9.56 -1.58 -5.90
C GLY A 239 -8.51 -2.19 -4.96
N VAL A 240 -7.84 -3.27 -5.36
CA VAL A 240 -6.68 -3.80 -4.63
C VAL A 240 -5.52 -2.81 -4.74
N ARG A 241 -4.86 -2.52 -3.63
CA ARG A 241 -3.76 -1.56 -3.58
C ARG A 241 -2.46 -2.12 -3.07
N TYR A 242 -2.49 -3.25 -2.34
CA TYR A 242 -1.28 -4.03 -2.08
C TYR A 242 -1.47 -5.51 -2.43
N ALA A 243 -0.36 -6.19 -2.66
CA ALA A 243 -0.30 -7.64 -2.76
C ALA A 243 0.84 -8.16 -1.91
N THR A 244 0.51 -9.00 -0.92
CA THR A 244 1.48 -9.75 -0.14
C THR A 244 2.07 -10.84 -1.03
N LEU A 245 3.40 -10.97 -1.04
CA LEU A 245 4.06 -11.88 -2.00
C LEU A 245 3.77 -13.36 -1.69
N THR A 246 3.61 -13.71 -0.41
CA THR A 246 3.22 -15.07 0.03
C THR A 246 2.24 -14.98 1.18
N HIS A 247 1.41 -15.98 1.38
CA HIS A 247 0.84 -16.31 2.68
C HIS A 247 1.70 -17.41 3.33
N ASN A 248 1.13 -18.31 4.14
CA ASN A 248 1.84 -19.43 4.76
C ASN A 248 2.08 -20.60 3.77
N CYS A 249 2.42 -20.28 2.55
CA CYS A 249 2.83 -21.20 1.50
C CYS A 249 3.76 -20.51 0.50
N HIS A 250 4.76 -21.24 0.00
CA HIS A 250 5.52 -20.81 -1.16
C HIS A 250 4.64 -20.67 -2.39
N ASN A 251 5.10 -19.91 -3.38
CA ASN A 251 4.47 -19.86 -4.70
C ASN A 251 5.54 -19.68 -5.79
N LYS A 252 5.14 -19.51 -7.04
CA LYS A 252 6.08 -19.30 -8.15
C LYS A 252 6.96 -18.06 -8.01
N PHE A 253 6.63 -17.13 -7.13
CA PHE A 253 7.24 -15.80 -7.09
C PHE A 253 8.19 -15.59 -5.92
N ALA A 254 7.90 -16.19 -4.75
CA ALA A 254 8.67 -15.94 -3.53
C ALA A 254 8.53 -17.05 -2.48
N ASP A 255 9.46 -17.02 -1.52
CA ASP A 255 9.48 -17.90 -0.36
C ASP A 255 8.71 -17.30 0.83
N ALA A 256 7.89 -18.14 1.47
CA ALA A 256 7.18 -17.84 2.71
C ALA A 256 8.09 -18.00 3.94
N ALA A 257 7.75 -17.31 5.04
CA ALA A 257 8.44 -17.44 6.33
C ALA A 257 8.10 -18.75 7.04
N ILE A 258 6.84 -19.16 6.97
CA ILE A 258 6.30 -20.38 7.56
C ILE A 258 5.44 -21.13 6.55
N LEU A 259 5.26 -22.40 6.79
CA LEU A 259 4.30 -23.24 6.06
C LEU A 259 3.28 -23.75 7.07
N SER A 260 2.01 -23.76 6.68
CA SER A 260 0.92 -24.36 7.46
C SER A 260 0.74 -25.82 7.15
N ASP A 261 0.10 -26.53 8.09
CA ASP A 261 -0.31 -27.94 8.00
C ASP A 261 0.83 -28.96 7.81
N PRO A 262 1.64 -29.20 8.86
CA PRO A 262 1.67 -28.52 10.17
C PRO A 262 2.48 -27.22 10.12
N ASP A 263 2.17 -26.33 11.04
CA ASP A 263 2.89 -25.04 11.17
C ASP A 263 4.36 -25.30 11.50
N ARG A 264 5.24 -24.75 10.64
CA ARG A 264 6.69 -24.82 10.77
C ARG A 264 7.38 -23.69 10.04
N LYS A 265 8.57 -23.37 10.44
CA LYS A 265 9.44 -22.50 9.66
C LYS A 265 9.65 -23.10 8.26
N ALA A 266 9.54 -22.27 7.25
CA ALA A 266 9.69 -22.72 5.86
C ALA A 266 11.17 -22.94 5.51
N GLU A 267 11.47 -24.05 4.85
CA GLU A 267 12.75 -24.24 4.19
C GLU A 267 12.79 -23.46 2.87
N PRO A 268 13.93 -22.84 2.50
CA PRO A 268 14.03 -22.08 1.27
C PRO A 268 13.76 -22.93 0.02
N LEU A 269 12.90 -22.43 -0.88
CA LEU A 269 12.67 -23.03 -2.20
C LEU A 269 13.44 -22.27 -3.30
N TRP A 270 13.34 -20.94 -3.27
CA TRP A 270 13.97 -20.03 -4.22
C TRP A 270 15.21 -19.34 -3.62
N GLY A 271 15.37 -19.39 -2.30
CA GLY A 271 16.34 -18.58 -1.56
C GLY A 271 15.97 -17.11 -1.57
N GLY A 272 14.65 -16.81 -1.59
CA GLY A 272 14.08 -15.47 -1.59
C GLY A 272 13.06 -15.25 -2.72
N VAL A 273 13.29 -14.26 -3.58
CA VAL A 273 12.43 -13.93 -4.74
C VAL A 273 12.88 -14.68 -5.98
N SER A 274 11.98 -15.43 -6.61
CA SER A 274 12.27 -16.13 -7.85
C SER A 274 12.57 -15.15 -9.02
N PRO A 275 13.20 -15.58 -10.12
CA PRO A 275 13.39 -14.75 -11.31
C PRO A 275 12.06 -14.21 -11.89
N LEU A 276 10.96 -14.98 -11.79
CA LEU A 276 9.63 -14.55 -12.18
C LEU A 276 9.07 -13.52 -11.20
N GLY A 277 9.31 -13.70 -9.91
CA GLY A 277 8.93 -12.75 -8.85
C GLY A 277 9.57 -11.39 -9.04
N ARG A 278 10.86 -11.31 -9.42
CA ARG A 278 11.53 -10.04 -9.72
C ARG A 278 10.84 -9.27 -10.86
N LYS A 279 10.40 -9.99 -11.91
CA LYS A 279 9.62 -9.39 -13.02
C LYS A 279 8.25 -8.91 -12.55
N LEU A 280 7.56 -9.70 -11.73
CA LEU A 280 6.25 -9.33 -11.20
C LEU A 280 6.33 -8.10 -10.28
N ILE A 281 7.33 -8.00 -9.41
CA ILE A 281 7.56 -6.83 -8.56
C ILE A 281 7.80 -5.58 -9.41
N ALA A 282 8.53 -5.69 -10.52
CA ALA A 282 8.70 -4.57 -11.46
C ALA A 282 7.36 -4.14 -12.10
N GLU A 283 6.45 -5.08 -12.38
CA GLU A 283 5.09 -4.77 -12.85
C GLU A 283 4.24 -4.15 -11.73
N MET A 284 4.32 -4.66 -10.49
CA MET A 284 3.66 -4.05 -9.33
C MET A 284 4.08 -2.58 -9.18
N ASN A 285 5.38 -2.29 -9.26
CA ASN A 285 5.88 -0.92 -9.22
C ASN A 285 5.34 -0.07 -10.38
N ARG A 286 5.21 -0.67 -11.59
CA ARG A 286 4.71 0.04 -12.77
C ARG A 286 3.24 0.43 -12.67
N ILE A 287 2.41 -0.43 -12.06
CA ILE A 287 0.95 -0.18 -11.95
C ILE A 287 0.56 0.57 -10.67
N GLY A 288 1.48 0.76 -9.71
CA GLY A 288 1.17 1.37 -8.42
C GLY A 288 0.59 0.38 -7.39
N MET A 289 0.82 -0.92 -7.56
CA MET A 289 0.52 -1.93 -6.56
C MET A 289 1.61 -1.94 -5.50
N ILE A 290 1.27 -1.67 -4.25
CA ILE A 290 2.22 -1.71 -3.14
C ILE A 290 2.68 -3.17 -2.95
N VAL A 291 3.98 -3.38 -2.85
CA VAL A 291 4.55 -4.68 -2.50
C VAL A 291 4.47 -4.84 -0.99
N ASP A 292 3.84 -5.91 -0.52
CA ASP A 292 3.74 -6.24 0.90
C ASP A 292 4.62 -7.45 1.23
N LEU A 293 5.42 -7.32 2.28
CA LEU A 293 6.40 -8.31 2.74
C LEU A 293 5.99 -9.03 4.04
N SER A 294 4.74 -8.88 4.49
CA SER A 294 4.23 -9.78 5.53
C SER A 294 4.24 -11.22 5.02
N HIS A 295 4.37 -12.21 5.88
CA HIS A 295 4.45 -13.64 5.59
C HIS A 295 5.69 -14.15 4.84
N VAL A 296 6.51 -13.28 4.24
CA VAL A 296 7.63 -13.73 3.42
C VAL A 296 8.84 -14.14 4.26
N SER A 297 9.68 -15.01 3.71
CA SER A 297 10.97 -15.38 4.33
C SER A 297 11.91 -14.17 4.47
N GLU A 298 12.86 -14.25 5.40
CA GLU A 298 13.89 -13.21 5.57
C GLU A 298 14.67 -12.99 4.26
N ASP A 299 14.98 -14.07 3.51
CA ASP A 299 15.65 -13.98 2.22
C ASP A 299 14.84 -13.16 1.20
N THR A 300 13.52 -13.33 1.19
CA THR A 300 12.62 -12.53 0.36
C THR A 300 12.60 -11.07 0.80
N MET A 301 12.58 -10.79 2.11
CA MET A 301 12.68 -9.41 2.64
C MET A 301 13.96 -8.73 2.18
N LEU A 302 15.11 -9.42 2.31
CA LEU A 302 16.43 -8.93 1.90
C LEU A 302 16.48 -8.67 0.39
N ASP A 303 15.98 -9.59 -0.44
CA ASP A 303 15.92 -9.43 -1.89
C ASP A 303 15.14 -8.18 -2.29
N VAL A 304 13.90 -8.06 -1.80
CA VAL A 304 13.01 -6.94 -2.20
C VAL A 304 13.49 -5.59 -1.70
N LEU A 305 14.14 -5.55 -0.55
CA LEU A 305 14.73 -4.32 0.01
C LEU A 305 16.13 -4.01 -0.56
N GLY A 306 16.67 -4.85 -1.44
CA GLY A 306 18.02 -4.65 -2.02
C GLY A 306 19.13 -4.84 -1.00
N GLY A 307 18.97 -5.80 -0.08
CA GLY A 307 19.95 -6.20 0.91
C GLY A 307 20.94 -7.25 0.41
N LYS A 308 20.72 -7.81 -0.79
CA LYS A 308 21.63 -8.73 -1.49
C LYS A 308 22.20 -8.04 -2.74
N ASP A 309 23.43 -8.38 -3.13
CA ASP A 309 24.17 -7.67 -4.19
C ASP A 309 23.64 -7.90 -5.61
N GLU A 310 22.90 -8.99 -5.84
CA GLU A 310 22.47 -9.40 -7.18
C GLU A 310 21.32 -8.59 -7.77
N TRP A 311 20.50 -7.98 -6.93
CA TRP A 311 19.31 -7.24 -7.34
C TRP A 311 19.07 -6.02 -6.45
N ALA A 312 18.83 -4.88 -7.09
CA ALA A 312 18.57 -3.63 -6.36
C ALA A 312 17.24 -3.58 -5.59
N GLY A 313 16.40 -4.61 -5.72
CA GLY A 313 15.09 -4.69 -5.07
C GLY A 313 13.99 -3.91 -5.77
N SER A 314 12.92 -3.65 -5.04
CA SER A 314 11.78 -2.85 -5.51
C SER A 314 12.18 -1.41 -5.81
N GLU A 315 11.72 -0.83 -6.93
CA GLU A 315 11.92 0.60 -7.24
C GLU A 315 11.08 1.52 -6.36
N ALA A 316 9.89 1.06 -5.96
CA ALA A 316 9.01 1.75 -5.03
C ALA A 316 9.26 1.33 -3.57
N PRO A 317 8.93 2.17 -2.57
CA PRO A 317 8.89 1.74 -1.19
C PRO A 317 7.86 0.62 -1.00
N ILE A 318 8.07 -0.19 0.04
CA ILE A 318 7.24 -1.36 0.36
C ILE A 318 6.55 -1.20 1.71
N ILE A 319 5.62 -2.10 2.01
CA ILE A 319 5.07 -2.24 3.34
C ILE A 319 5.30 -3.64 3.90
N PHE A 320 5.24 -3.75 5.20
CA PHE A 320 4.80 -4.94 5.93
C PHE A 320 3.42 -4.60 6.46
N SER A 321 2.38 -5.19 5.89
CA SER A 321 0.99 -4.85 6.23
C SER A 321 0.65 -5.24 7.67
N HIS A 322 1.29 -6.32 8.20
CA HIS A 322 1.10 -6.83 9.56
C HIS A 322 2.31 -7.70 10.00
N SER A 323 3.38 -7.05 10.49
CA SER A 323 4.58 -7.75 11.03
C SER A 323 5.17 -6.98 12.20
N SER A 324 5.73 -7.70 13.19
CA SER A 324 6.23 -7.12 14.43
C SER A 324 7.76 -7.14 14.50
N ALA A 325 8.37 -6.79 15.62
CA ALA A 325 9.81 -6.75 15.80
C ALA A 325 10.36 -8.11 16.26
N TRP A 326 11.29 -8.69 15.50
CA TRP A 326 11.93 -9.96 15.85
C TRP A 326 12.71 -9.90 17.16
N SER A 327 13.38 -8.80 17.45
CA SER A 327 14.17 -8.64 18.68
C SER A 327 13.31 -8.54 19.94
N VAL A 328 12.00 -8.37 19.83
CA VAL A 328 11.03 -8.42 20.94
C VAL A 328 10.41 -9.82 21.04
N CYS A 329 10.06 -10.43 19.91
CA CYS A 329 9.55 -11.80 19.82
C CYS A 329 10.20 -12.46 18.59
N PRO A 330 11.09 -13.46 18.78
CA PRO A 330 11.91 -14.03 17.70
C PRO A 330 11.13 -15.01 16.80
N HIS A 331 9.97 -14.58 16.32
CA HIS A 331 9.13 -15.35 15.41
C HIS A 331 9.53 -15.10 13.95
N PRO A 332 9.56 -16.12 13.05
CA PRO A 332 9.91 -15.95 11.63
C PRO A 332 9.05 -14.94 10.85
N ARG A 333 7.82 -14.68 11.31
CA ARG A 333 6.92 -13.65 10.76
C ARG A 333 7.34 -12.22 11.11
N ASN A 334 8.25 -12.04 12.05
CA ASN A 334 8.72 -10.75 12.55
C ASN A 334 9.98 -10.26 11.83
N VAL A 335 10.18 -8.95 11.84
CA VAL A 335 11.22 -8.27 11.07
C VAL A 335 12.47 -8.10 11.92
N LYS A 336 13.60 -8.62 11.45
CA LYS A 336 14.90 -8.48 12.11
C LYS A 336 15.48 -7.07 11.98
N ASP A 337 16.35 -6.68 12.90
CA ASP A 337 16.94 -5.33 12.97
C ASP A 337 17.71 -4.92 11.72
N ASN A 338 18.47 -5.85 11.10
CA ASN A 338 19.15 -5.62 9.84
C ASN A 338 18.18 -5.30 8.70
N VAL A 339 17.02 -5.98 8.65
CA VAL A 339 15.95 -5.73 7.69
C VAL A 339 15.25 -4.40 8.00
N LEU A 340 15.01 -4.08 9.28
CA LEU A 340 14.47 -2.78 9.70
C LEU A 340 15.35 -1.61 9.23
N GLN A 341 16.68 -1.75 9.25
CA GLN A 341 17.57 -0.72 8.69
C GLN A 341 17.40 -0.55 7.16
N LEU A 342 17.11 -1.63 6.43
CA LEU A 342 16.79 -1.54 5.01
C LEU A 342 15.41 -0.87 4.78
N VAL A 343 14.41 -1.14 5.63
CA VAL A 343 13.12 -0.45 5.61
C VAL A 343 13.31 1.06 5.71
N LYS A 344 14.14 1.52 6.67
CA LYS A 344 14.51 2.94 6.80
C LYS A 344 15.18 3.47 5.54
N LYS A 345 16.20 2.77 5.03
CA LYS A 345 16.95 3.15 3.84
C LYS A 345 16.06 3.30 2.60
N ARG A 346 15.01 2.49 2.51
CA ARG A 346 14.05 2.45 1.40
C ARG A 346 12.82 3.33 1.61
N ASN A 347 12.77 4.12 2.68
CA ASN A 347 11.61 4.96 3.04
C ASN A 347 10.30 4.16 3.14
N SER A 348 10.41 2.91 3.52
CA SER A 348 9.35 1.91 3.61
C SER A 348 8.68 1.91 4.99
N LEU A 349 7.75 0.99 5.25
CA LEU A 349 6.89 0.99 6.43
C LEU A 349 6.72 -0.43 6.97
N VAL A 350 6.81 -0.60 8.31
CA VAL A 350 6.36 -1.80 9.02
C VAL A 350 5.14 -1.45 9.84
N MET A 351 4.02 -2.14 9.60
CA MET A 351 2.80 -2.01 10.40
C MET A 351 2.71 -3.19 11.36
N VAL A 352 2.64 -2.87 12.65
CA VAL A 352 2.80 -3.85 13.72
C VAL A 352 1.57 -4.73 13.84
N ASN A 353 1.77 -6.05 13.71
CA ASN A 353 0.80 -7.11 13.98
C ASN A 353 0.56 -7.24 15.48
N ILE A 354 -0.64 -7.60 15.87
CA ILE A 354 -1.00 -7.82 17.30
C ILE A 354 -1.29 -9.28 17.65
N ALA A 355 -1.15 -10.22 16.70
CA ALA A 355 -1.33 -11.64 17.01
C ALA A 355 -0.50 -12.04 18.23
N PRO A 356 -1.10 -12.68 19.26
CA PRO A 356 -0.42 -13.05 20.49
C PRO A 356 0.91 -13.76 20.29
N ASP A 357 0.98 -14.72 19.37
CA ASP A 357 2.18 -15.50 19.07
C ASP A 357 3.29 -14.67 18.41
N PHE A 358 2.97 -13.53 17.80
CA PHE A 358 3.92 -12.66 17.11
C PHE A 358 4.36 -11.46 17.95
N ILE A 359 3.62 -11.15 19.02
CA ILE A 359 4.04 -10.10 19.93
C ILE A 359 4.68 -10.64 21.21
N SER A 360 4.36 -11.87 21.63
CA SER A 360 4.83 -12.44 22.89
C SER A 360 5.28 -13.88 22.72
N CYS A 361 6.57 -14.10 22.52
CA CYS A 361 7.13 -15.42 22.34
C CYS A 361 8.56 -15.55 22.86
N VAL A 362 8.97 -16.79 23.09
CA VAL A 362 10.32 -17.15 23.56
C VAL A 362 10.87 -18.27 22.66
N ASP A 363 12.09 -18.11 22.18
CA ASP A 363 12.79 -19.15 21.44
C ASP A 363 13.20 -20.28 22.42
N THR A 364 12.61 -21.44 22.23
CA THR A 364 12.87 -22.66 23.04
C THR A 364 13.58 -23.74 22.24
N GLY A 365 13.93 -23.46 20.96
CA GLY A 365 14.58 -24.42 20.08
C GLY A 365 13.66 -25.55 19.62
N ASN A 366 12.37 -25.28 19.43
CA ASN A 366 11.39 -26.24 18.95
C ASN A 366 11.79 -26.83 17.57
N GLU A 367 11.52 -28.11 17.35
CA GLU A 367 11.86 -28.83 16.12
C GLU A 367 11.22 -28.24 14.86
N ASN A 368 10.03 -27.61 14.99
CA ASN A 368 9.36 -26.93 13.89
C ASN A 368 9.97 -25.54 13.55
N GLY A 369 10.98 -25.10 14.32
CA GLY A 369 11.63 -23.80 14.13
C GLY A 369 10.80 -22.57 14.50
N LEU A 370 9.70 -22.77 15.26
CA LEU A 370 8.85 -21.69 15.76
C LEU A 370 9.07 -21.49 17.26
N PRO A 371 9.08 -20.24 17.75
CA PRO A 371 9.15 -19.96 19.16
C PRO A 371 7.88 -20.39 19.89
N GLU A 372 7.96 -20.53 21.21
CA GLU A 372 6.83 -20.82 22.06
C GLU A 372 6.12 -19.54 22.47
N PHE A 373 4.77 -19.54 22.42
CA PHE A 373 3.95 -18.43 22.89
C PHE A 373 4.11 -18.22 24.39
N TYR A 374 4.27 -16.95 24.82
CA TYR A 374 4.41 -16.54 26.21
C TYR A 374 3.21 -15.69 26.66
N PRO A 375 2.15 -16.29 27.25
CA PRO A 375 0.86 -15.63 27.51
C PRO A 375 0.94 -14.38 28.38
N GLN A 376 1.90 -14.33 29.31
CA GLN A 376 2.01 -13.27 30.33
C GLN A 376 2.27 -11.88 29.72
N ASN A 377 2.84 -11.82 28.54
CA ASN A 377 3.14 -10.56 27.85
C ASN A 377 2.16 -10.28 26.69
N SER A 378 1.14 -11.13 26.47
CA SER A 378 0.14 -10.89 25.43
C SER A 378 -0.84 -9.81 25.84
N THR A 379 -0.41 -8.55 25.78
CA THR A 379 -1.16 -7.37 26.23
C THR A 379 -1.04 -6.20 25.27
N LEU A 380 -1.99 -5.26 25.36
CA LEU A 380 -1.95 -3.97 24.67
C LEU A 380 -0.62 -3.23 24.90
N ALA A 381 -0.11 -3.24 26.14
CA ALA A 381 1.14 -2.57 26.46
C ALA A 381 2.34 -3.20 25.76
N HIS A 382 2.33 -4.52 25.58
CA HIS A 382 3.41 -5.22 24.88
C HIS A 382 3.32 -5.03 23.35
N ALA A 383 2.12 -5.00 22.79
CA ALA A 383 1.92 -4.60 21.39
C ALA A 383 2.46 -3.16 21.14
N ALA A 384 2.20 -2.23 22.06
CA ALA A 384 2.78 -0.88 22.01
C ALA A 384 4.32 -0.89 22.05
N GLN A 385 4.95 -1.82 22.77
CA GLN A 385 6.41 -1.95 22.83
C GLN A 385 7.02 -2.31 21.48
N HIS A 386 6.38 -3.14 20.65
CA HIS A 386 6.83 -3.41 19.27
C HIS A 386 6.88 -2.15 18.43
N ILE A 387 5.83 -1.32 18.50
CA ILE A 387 5.77 -0.03 17.81
C ILE A 387 6.89 0.90 18.28
N ILE A 388 7.09 0.99 19.60
CA ILE A 388 8.12 1.83 20.21
C ILE A 388 9.51 1.31 19.88
N TYR A 389 9.73 0.00 19.90
CA TYR A 389 11.01 -0.61 19.55
C TYR A 389 11.41 -0.23 18.12
N ILE A 390 10.51 -0.47 17.15
CA ILE A 390 10.77 -0.12 15.75
C ILE A 390 10.98 1.38 15.61
N GLY A 391 10.10 2.20 16.22
CA GLY A 391 10.20 3.66 16.17
C GLY A 391 11.51 4.21 16.72
N ASN A 392 12.02 3.64 17.82
CA ASN A 392 13.29 4.03 18.41
C ASN A 392 14.50 3.57 17.58
N LEU A 393 14.40 2.39 16.94
CA LEU A 393 15.49 1.83 16.15
C LEU A 393 15.68 2.52 14.81
N ILE A 394 14.57 2.76 14.08
CA ILE A 394 14.63 3.25 12.69
C ILE A 394 13.94 4.59 12.46
N GLY A 395 13.25 5.11 13.47
CA GLY A 395 12.45 6.34 13.40
C GLY A 395 10.96 6.09 13.21
N TYR A 396 10.14 6.92 13.82
CA TYR A 396 8.67 6.81 13.77
C TYR A 396 8.08 7.13 12.38
N ASP A 397 8.88 7.52 11.42
CA ASP A 397 8.46 7.65 10.01
C ASP A 397 8.28 6.28 9.32
N HIS A 398 8.71 5.18 9.95
CA HIS A 398 8.79 3.85 9.33
C HIS A 398 7.98 2.79 10.09
N VAL A 399 7.11 3.17 11.00
CA VAL A 399 6.25 2.25 11.76
C VAL A 399 4.79 2.68 11.71
N GLY A 400 3.88 1.70 11.71
CA GLY A 400 2.43 1.87 11.67
C GLY A 400 1.72 0.76 12.43
N ILE A 401 0.42 0.60 12.19
CA ILE A 401 -0.47 -0.38 12.83
C ILE A 401 -1.09 -1.25 11.74
N GLY A 402 -1.00 -2.57 11.88
CA GLY A 402 -1.63 -3.55 11.01
C GLY A 402 -2.05 -4.75 11.87
N THR A 403 -3.25 -4.67 12.44
CA THR A 403 -3.62 -5.49 13.59
C THR A 403 -3.81 -6.96 13.29
N ASP A 404 -4.17 -7.29 12.06
CA ASP A 404 -4.57 -8.63 11.66
C ASP A 404 -5.92 -9.05 12.32
N PHE A 405 -6.75 -8.08 12.69
CA PHE A 405 -8.10 -8.37 13.20
C PHE A 405 -8.89 -9.17 12.18
N ASP A 406 -9.68 -10.11 12.69
CA ASP A 406 -10.46 -11.11 11.96
C ASP A 406 -9.61 -12.19 11.24
N GLY A 407 -8.27 -12.06 11.17
CA GLY A 407 -7.32 -13.07 10.67
C GLY A 407 -6.63 -13.88 11.76
N ILE A 408 -6.74 -13.48 13.02
CA ILE A 408 -6.08 -14.11 14.16
C ILE A 408 -7.06 -14.88 15.07
N PRO A 409 -6.65 -16.07 15.58
CA PRO A 409 -7.54 -16.92 16.38
C PRO A 409 -7.73 -16.43 17.82
N SER A 410 -6.84 -15.57 18.31
CA SER A 410 -6.87 -15.02 19.66
C SER A 410 -6.30 -13.60 19.66
N ILE A 411 -6.58 -12.86 20.71
CA ILE A 411 -6.25 -11.44 20.84
C ILE A 411 -5.50 -11.15 22.15
N PRO A 412 -4.64 -10.12 22.20
CA PRO A 412 -3.99 -9.70 23.44
C PRO A 412 -4.98 -9.04 24.38
N GLU A 413 -4.72 -9.16 25.69
CA GLU A 413 -5.48 -8.44 26.72
C GLU A 413 -5.44 -6.93 26.46
N GLY A 414 -6.63 -6.30 26.44
CA GLY A 414 -6.79 -4.87 26.20
C GLY A 414 -6.85 -4.46 24.72
N LEU A 415 -6.78 -5.43 23.79
CA LEU A 415 -6.94 -5.21 22.35
C LEU A 415 -8.03 -6.11 21.76
N GLU A 416 -9.18 -6.20 22.44
CA GLU A 416 -10.23 -7.16 22.13
C GLU A 416 -10.87 -6.98 20.76
N ASP A 417 -10.88 -5.75 20.24
CA ASP A 417 -11.41 -5.40 18.91
C ASP A 417 -11.03 -3.97 18.50
N VAL A 418 -11.53 -3.50 17.37
CA VAL A 418 -11.25 -2.16 16.83
C VAL A 418 -11.65 -1.00 17.74
N THR A 419 -12.46 -1.21 18.80
CA THR A 419 -12.79 -0.16 19.80
C THR A 419 -11.57 0.27 20.62
N LYS A 420 -10.51 -0.55 20.62
CA LYS A 420 -9.29 -0.35 21.43
C LYS A 420 -8.22 0.49 20.75
N TYR A 421 -8.41 0.91 19.51
CA TYR A 421 -7.46 1.81 18.84
C TYR A 421 -7.11 3.06 19.67
N PRO A 422 -8.08 3.80 20.27
CA PRO A 422 -7.75 4.96 21.10
C PRO A 422 -6.92 4.59 22.34
N ASP A 423 -7.13 3.40 22.92
CA ASP A 423 -6.37 2.94 24.10
C ASP A 423 -4.94 2.57 23.70
N LEU A 424 -4.71 1.93 22.56
CA LEU A 424 -3.37 1.66 22.02
C LEU A 424 -2.59 2.97 21.77
N ILE A 425 -3.22 3.97 21.17
CA ILE A 425 -2.58 5.26 20.94
C ILE A 425 -2.32 6.00 22.26
N ALA A 426 -3.24 5.92 23.23
CA ALA A 426 -3.02 6.48 24.55
C ALA A 426 -1.84 5.84 25.26
N GLU A 427 -1.62 4.54 25.09
CA GLU A 427 -0.50 3.80 25.63
C GLU A 427 0.83 4.25 25.00
N LEU A 428 0.90 4.44 23.68
CA LEU A 428 2.08 5.01 23.01
C LEU A 428 2.44 6.38 23.60
N LEU A 429 1.44 7.25 23.76
CA LEU A 429 1.62 8.58 24.33
C LEU A 429 2.04 8.53 25.82
N ARG A 430 1.54 7.56 26.58
CA ARG A 430 1.92 7.33 28.00
C ARG A 430 3.38 6.88 28.12
N GLN A 431 3.84 6.07 27.16
CA GLN A 431 5.23 5.61 27.08
C GLN A 431 6.19 6.62 26.42
N GLY A 432 5.72 7.85 26.14
CA GLY A 432 6.58 8.96 25.71
C GLY A 432 6.64 9.22 24.22
N VAL A 433 5.88 8.50 23.38
CA VAL A 433 5.76 8.83 21.95
C VAL A 433 5.14 10.22 21.81
N SER A 434 5.72 11.07 20.96
CA SER A 434 5.20 12.40 20.72
C SER A 434 3.86 12.40 19.97
N ASN A 435 3.06 13.45 20.10
CA ASN A 435 1.81 13.58 19.34
C ASN A 435 2.05 13.54 17.82
N VAL A 436 3.16 14.12 17.38
CA VAL A 436 3.54 14.16 15.96
C VAL A 436 3.87 12.76 15.47
N ASP A 437 4.64 12.00 16.26
CA ASP A 437 5.00 10.63 15.90
C ASP A 437 3.80 9.69 15.99
N ALA A 438 2.93 9.85 16.99
CA ALA A 438 1.68 9.11 17.05
C ALA A 438 0.79 9.36 15.81
N ALA A 439 0.69 10.61 15.33
CA ALA A 439 -0.03 10.93 14.10
C ALA A 439 0.58 10.27 12.85
N LYS A 440 1.91 10.10 12.80
CA LYS A 440 2.57 9.35 11.73
C LYS A 440 2.20 7.86 11.80
N VAL A 441 2.27 7.27 13.01
CA VAL A 441 2.01 5.84 13.27
C VAL A 441 0.59 5.45 12.91
N VAL A 442 -0.43 6.25 13.26
CA VAL A 442 -1.83 5.89 13.02
C VAL A 442 -2.19 5.78 11.53
N GLY A 443 -1.54 6.53 10.64
CA GLY A 443 -1.84 6.43 9.21
C GLY A 443 -1.05 7.43 8.34
N GLY A 444 -0.44 8.45 8.95
CA GLY A 444 0.37 9.43 8.19
C GLY A 444 1.47 8.78 7.36
N ASN A 445 2.13 7.76 7.91
CA ASN A 445 3.18 7.01 7.22
C ASN A 445 2.64 6.16 6.07
N LEU A 446 1.50 5.50 6.27
CA LEU A 446 0.88 4.69 5.23
C LEU A 446 0.44 5.54 4.04
N LEU A 447 -0.20 6.68 4.29
CA LEU A 447 -0.55 7.64 3.24
C LEU A 447 0.67 8.16 2.48
N ARG A 448 1.79 8.40 3.17
CA ARG A 448 3.06 8.79 2.57
C ARG A 448 3.61 7.70 1.64
N VAL A 449 3.73 6.47 2.15
CA VAL A 449 4.26 5.33 1.37
C VAL A 449 3.38 5.06 0.15
N TRP A 450 2.07 5.07 0.31
CA TRP A 450 1.14 4.88 -0.80
C TRP A 450 1.35 5.95 -1.90
N LYS A 451 1.45 7.22 -1.49
CA LYS A 451 1.75 8.31 -2.43
C LYS A 451 3.09 8.16 -3.13
N ASP A 452 4.12 7.70 -2.42
CA ASP A 452 5.44 7.48 -2.99
C ASP A 452 5.39 6.33 -4.03
N VAL A 453 4.62 5.26 -3.78
CA VAL A 453 4.37 4.16 -4.74
C VAL A 453 3.67 4.67 -5.99
N ASP A 454 2.58 5.43 -5.85
CA ASP A 454 1.87 6.01 -7.00
C ASP A 454 2.77 6.97 -7.80
N THR A 455 3.66 7.71 -7.13
CA THR A 455 4.64 8.59 -7.78
C THR A 455 5.66 7.79 -8.60
N VAL A 456 6.14 6.65 -8.08
CA VAL A 456 7.05 5.76 -8.83
C VAL A 456 6.33 5.17 -10.03
N ALA A 457 5.09 4.72 -9.88
CA ALA A 457 4.29 4.18 -10.98
C ALA A 457 4.10 5.21 -12.11
N ALA A 458 3.69 6.42 -11.77
CA ALA A 458 3.54 7.50 -12.74
C ALA A 458 4.85 7.79 -13.49
N LYS A 459 5.99 7.80 -12.78
CA LYS A 459 7.32 7.99 -13.36
C LYS A 459 7.71 6.87 -14.32
N LEU A 460 7.42 5.60 -13.96
CA LEU A 460 7.74 4.44 -14.80
C LEU A 460 6.90 4.44 -16.08
N GLN A 461 5.60 4.74 -15.95
CA GLN A 461 4.69 4.85 -17.10
C GLN A 461 5.07 6.00 -18.02
N ALA A 462 5.40 7.17 -17.46
CA ALA A 462 5.86 8.32 -18.25
C ALA A 462 7.17 8.05 -18.99
N LYS A 463 8.02 7.13 -18.50
CA LYS A 463 9.21 6.65 -19.20
C LYS A 463 8.93 5.59 -20.27
N GLY A 464 7.66 5.23 -20.49
CA GLY A 464 7.27 4.22 -21.46
C GLY A 464 7.57 2.78 -21.05
N LYS A 465 7.69 2.48 -19.74
CA LYS A 465 7.90 1.09 -19.28
C LYS A 465 6.70 0.24 -19.68
N LEU A 466 6.94 -0.76 -20.50
CA LEU A 466 5.89 -1.65 -21.01
C LEU A 466 5.34 -2.57 -19.93
N PRO A 467 4.05 -2.96 -20.00
CA PRO A 467 3.46 -3.98 -19.15
C PRO A 467 4.19 -5.33 -19.27
N LEU A 468 4.27 -6.06 -18.18
CA LEU A 468 4.70 -7.47 -18.21
C LEU A 468 3.60 -8.30 -18.88
N GLU A 469 3.96 -9.11 -19.86
CA GLU A 469 3.03 -10.02 -20.54
C GLU A 469 3.00 -11.39 -19.87
N ASP A 470 1.82 -12.02 -19.88
CA ASP A 470 1.66 -13.41 -19.42
C ASP A 470 2.23 -14.36 -20.49
N ASP A 471 2.94 -15.39 -20.05
CA ASP A 471 3.34 -16.51 -20.90
C ASP A 471 2.16 -17.47 -21.05
N LEU A 472 1.36 -17.28 -22.06
CA LEU A 472 0.18 -18.08 -22.33
C LEU A 472 0.51 -19.30 -23.21
N PRO A 473 -0.10 -20.48 -22.97
CA PRO A 473 0.05 -21.61 -23.84
C PRO A 473 -0.53 -21.29 -25.22
N LYS A 474 0.11 -21.81 -26.27
CA LYS A 474 -0.43 -21.71 -27.63
C LYS A 474 -1.83 -22.34 -27.66
N MET A 475 -2.78 -21.62 -28.18
CA MET A 475 -4.10 -22.16 -28.46
C MET A 475 -3.98 -23.23 -29.57
N LYS A 476 -4.68 -24.34 -29.38
CA LYS A 476 -4.85 -25.36 -30.41
C LYS A 476 -6.27 -25.17 -30.94
N PHE A 477 -6.37 -24.86 -32.20
CA PHE A 477 -7.63 -24.84 -32.94
C PHE A 477 -7.78 -26.14 -33.73
N ASP A 478 -9.00 -26.55 -34.04
CA ASP A 478 -9.22 -27.57 -35.05
C ASP A 478 -9.05 -26.98 -36.46
N GLU A 479 -8.91 -27.84 -37.46
CA GLU A 479 -8.66 -27.42 -38.86
C GLU A 479 -9.71 -26.44 -39.42
N ALA A 480 -10.97 -26.57 -38.97
CA ALA A 480 -12.05 -25.69 -39.40
C ALA A 480 -11.95 -24.29 -38.73
N GLN A 481 -11.48 -24.23 -37.46
CA GLN A 481 -11.24 -22.99 -36.77
C GLN A 481 -10.00 -22.26 -37.29
N GLU A 482 -8.92 -23.00 -37.60
CA GLU A 482 -7.72 -22.42 -38.25
C GLU A 482 -8.04 -21.81 -39.59
N ALA A 483 -8.77 -22.53 -40.46
CA ALA A 483 -9.21 -22.01 -41.74
C ALA A 483 -10.09 -20.75 -41.66
N SER A 484 -10.91 -20.62 -40.63
CA SER A 484 -11.73 -19.43 -40.40
C SER A 484 -10.94 -18.19 -39.98
N LEU A 485 -9.82 -18.39 -39.26
CA LEU A 485 -8.95 -17.30 -38.81
C LEU A 485 -7.99 -16.79 -39.91
N GLU A 486 -7.65 -17.65 -40.91
CA GLU A 486 -6.83 -17.24 -42.03
C GLU A 486 -7.60 -16.37 -43.03
N HIS A 487 -8.94 -16.34 -42.94
CA HIS A 487 -9.83 -15.55 -43.83
C HIS A 487 -10.44 -14.32 -43.15
N ALA A 488 -10.09 -14.04 -41.87
CA ALA A 488 -10.54 -12.88 -41.09
C ALA A 488 -9.45 -11.78 -41.05
#